data_d7721952cafccc1dda370dc69a6775a2
#
_entry.id   d7721952cafccc1dda370dc69a6775a2
#
_cell.length_a   1.000
_cell.length_b   1.000
_cell.length_c   1.000
_cell.angle_alpha   90.00
_cell.angle_beta   90.00
_cell.angle_gamma   90.00
#
_symmetry.space_group_name_H-M   'P 1'
#
loop_
_entity.id
_entity.type
_entity.pdbx_description
1 polymer ?
#
loop_
_entity_poly.entity_id
_entity_poly.type
_entity_poly.pdbx_seq_one_letter_code
_entity_poly.pdbx_strand_id
1 'polypeptide(L)' 'MDRSLSIGEFARLTHLSVKTLRHYHEVDVLVPVAVDPGSGYRRYATDQVPAAQLVRRLRHGSGRTP' A
#
# COMPACT_ATOMS: atom_id res chain seq x y z
N MET A 1 12.94 -17.06 -0.17
CA MET A 1 12.16 -16.83 -1.18
C MET A 1 11.48 -15.57 -1.07
N ASP A 2 11.64 -14.76 -2.04
CA ASP A 2 11.10 -13.50 -2.02
C ASP A 2 9.69 -13.47 -2.41
N ARG A 3 8.82 -12.98 -1.63
CA ARG A 3 7.51 -12.93 -1.95
C ARG A 3 7.07 -11.56 -2.08
N SER A 4 7.34 -10.88 -3.10
CA SER A 4 6.86 -9.53 -3.32
C SER A 4 5.53 -9.55 -4.02
N LEU A 5 4.73 -8.55 -3.77
CA LEU A 5 3.41 -8.42 -4.36
C LEU A 5 3.39 -7.23 -5.28
N SER A 6 2.66 -7.33 -6.37
CA SER A 6 2.45 -6.18 -7.24
C SER A 6 1.50 -5.23 -6.52
N ILE A 7 1.42 -4.00 -6.99
CA ILE A 7 0.53 -3.03 -6.37
C ILE A 7 -0.93 -3.48 -6.50
N GLY A 8 -1.28 -4.16 -7.58
CA GLY A 8 -2.63 -4.67 -7.75
C GLY A 8 -2.95 -5.78 -6.75
N GLU A 9 -2.00 -6.69 -6.53
CA GLU A 9 -2.19 -7.75 -5.56
C GLU A 9 -2.27 -7.19 -4.15
N PHE A 10 -1.41 -6.23 -3.86
CA PHE A 10 -1.39 -5.61 -2.54
C PHE A 10 -2.69 -4.84 -2.29
N ALA A 11 -3.21 -4.18 -3.32
CA ALA A 11 -4.47 -3.47 -3.22
C ALA A 11 -5.61 -4.42 -2.84
N ARG A 12 -5.61 -5.59 -3.47
CA ARG A 12 -6.66 -6.54 -3.16
C ARG A 12 -6.56 -7.09 -1.76
N LEU A 13 -5.37 -7.39 -1.31
CA LEU A 13 -5.19 -7.95 0.02
C LEU A 13 -5.48 -6.93 1.11
N THR A 14 -5.29 -5.67 0.84
CA THR A 14 -5.47 -4.64 1.85
C THR A 14 -6.80 -3.93 1.74
N HIS A 15 -7.56 -4.22 0.71
CA HIS A 15 -8.84 -3.57 0.43
C HIS A 15 -8.64 -2.06 0.18
N LEU A 16 -7.49 -1.71 -0.35
CA LEU A 16 -7.23 -0.33 -0.75
C LEU A 16 -7.18 -0.28 -2.26
N SER A 17 -7.42 0.87 -2.85
CA SER A 17 -7.34 1.00 -4.29
C SER A 17 -5.90 1.28 -4.70
N VAL A 18 -5.57 1.00 -5.93
CA VAL A 18 -4.24 1.30 -6.45
C VAL A 18 -4.02 2.81 -6.36
N LYS A 19 -5.04 3.60 -6.63
CA LYS A 19 -4.92 5.05 -6.56
C LYS A 19 -4.55 5.49 -5.16
N THR A 20 -5.18 4.91 -4.15
CA THR A 20 -4.88 5.24 -2.76
C THR A 20 -3.47 4.83 -2.39
N LEU A 21 -3.02 3.66 -2.86
CA LEU A 21 -1.66 3.21 -2.56
C LEU A 21 -0.63 4.13 -3.19
N ARG A 22 -0.90 4.62 -4.39
CA ARG A 22 0.02 5.54 -5.03
C ARG A 22 0.09 6.86 -4.27
N HIS A 23 -1.05 7.31 -3.76
CA HIS A 23 -1.09 8.53 -2.97
C HIS A 23 -0.30 8.33 -1.67
N TYR A 24 -0.46 7.19 -1.02
CA TYR A 24 0.27 6.91 0.22
C TYR A 24 1.77 6.89 -0.02
N HIS A 25 2.19 6.45 -1.20
CA HIS A 25 3.61 6.47 -1.53
C HIS A 25 4.08 7.92 -1.69
N GLU A 26 3.29 8.75 -2.34
CA GLU A 26 3.66 10.14 -2.57
C GLU A 26 3.83 10.91 -1.27
N VAL A 27 3.03 10.60 -0.27
CA VAL A 27 3.10 11.30 1.00
C VAL A 27 3.87 10.54 2.06
N ASP A 28 4.58 9.50 1.65
CA ASP A 28 5.41 8.69 2.55
C ASP A 28 4.66 8.07 3.72
N VAL A 29 3.41 7.76 3.54
CA VAL A 29 2.63 7.10 4.57
C VAL A 29 2.85 5.59 4.48
N LEU A 30 2.91 5.05 3.25
CA LEU A 30 3.13 3.64 3.05
C LEU A 30 3.87 3.50 1.75
N VAL A 31 5.14 3.16 1.80
CA VAL A 31 5.95 3.09 0.59
C VAL A 31 6.27 1.66 0.21
N PRO A 32 6.36 1.37 -1.09
CA PRO A 32 6.70 0.01 -1.51
C PRO A 32 8.13 -0.31 -1.14
N VAL A 33 8.44 -1.58 -1.00
CA VAL A 33 9.80 -1.99 -0.69
C VAL A 33 10.72 -1.83 -1.89
N ALA A 34 10.17 -1.77 -3.07
CA ALA A 34 10.99 -1.58 -4.27
C ALA A 34 10.16 -0.99 -5.39
N VAL A 35 10.82 -0.25 -6.27
CA VAL A 35 10.18 0.28 -7.45
C VAL A 35 11.09 -0.14 -8.60
N ASP A 36 10.54 -0.82 -9.60
CA ASP A 36 11.33 -1.28 -10.72
C ASP A 36 11.79 -0.07 -11.52
N PRO A 37 13.09 0.15 -11.67
CA PRO A 37 13.58 1.33 -12.34
C PRO A 37 13.22 1.39 -13.82
N GLY A 38 13.01 0.24 -14.43
CA GLY A 38 12.69 0.22 -15.84
C GLY A 38 11.24 0.52 -16.13
N SER A 39 10.34 -0.09 -15.40
CA SER A 39 8.94 0.05 -15.67
C SER A 39 8.21 0.95 -14.70
N GLY A 40 8.80 1.23 -13.56
CA GLY A 40 8.11 2.01 -12.54
C GLY A 40 7.15 1.18 -11.71
N TYR A 41 7.11 -0.14 -11.91
CA TYR A 41 6.19 -0.97 -11.16
C TYR A 41 6.61 -1.01 -9.70
N ARG A 42 5.62 -0.90 -8.82
CA ARG A 42 5.87 -0.91 -7.40
C ARG A 42 5.69 -2.30 -6.86
N ARG A 43 6.55 -2.70 -5.93
CA ARG A 43 6.45 -4.01 -5.32
C ARG A 43 6.37 -3.85 -3.83
N TYR A 44 5.47 -4.58 -3.22
CA TYR A 44 5.24 -4.51 -1.78
C TYR A 44 5.59 -5.85 -1.14
N ALA A 45 5.99 -5.82 0.11
CA ALA A 45 6.28 -7.05 0.84
C ALA A 45 5.01 -7.53 1.51
N THR A 46 4.91 -8.84 1.72
CA THR A 46 3.73 -9.39 2.35
C THR A 46 3.58 -8.89 3.78
N ASP A 47 4.68 -8.58 4.45
CA ASP A 47 4.61 -8.10 5.82
C ASP A 47 4.16 -6.64 5.88
N GLN A 48 3.94 -6.00 4.74
CA GLN A 48 3.39 -4.66 4.72
C GLN A 48 1.86 -4.69 4.77
N VAL A 49 1.25 -5.84 4.59
CA VAL A 49 -0.21 -5.94 4.61
C VAL A 49 -0.79 -5.47 5.95
N PRO A 50 -0.28 -5.94 7.10
CA PRO A 50 -0.82 -5.45 8.36
C PRO A 50 -0.65 -3.94 8.54
N ALA A 51 0.49 -3.40 8.07
CA ALA A 51 0.73 -1.97 8.17
C ALA A 51 -0.28 -1.19 7.33
N ALA A 52 -0.55 -1.69 6.13
CA ALA A 52 -1.51 -1.03 5.24
C ALA A 52 -2.92 -1.09 5.82
N GLN A 53 -3.26 -2.20 6.44
CA GLN A 53 -4.56 -2.34 7.04
C GLN A 53 -4.72 -1.40 8.24
N LEU A 54 -3.64 -1.21 8.98
CA LEU A 54 -3.65 -0.30 10.10
C LEU A 54 -3.83 1.14 9.61
N VAL A 55 -3.12 1.53 8.56
CA VAL A 55 -3.25 2.85 7.99
C VAL A 55 -4.68 3.07 7.50
N ARG A 56 -5.25 2.08 6.82
CA ARG A 56 -6.59 2.18 6.32
C ARG A 56 -7.58 2.39 7.46
N ARG A 57 -7.41 1.65 8.54
CA ARG A 57 -8.28 1.75 9.66
C ARG A 57 -8.16 3.08 10.37
N LEU A 58 -6.95 3.58 10.54
CA LEU A 58 -6.74 4.84 11.19
C LEU A 58 -7.31 6.00 10.39
N ARG A 59 -7.10 5.97 9.08
CA ARG A 59 -7.61 7.04 8.26
C ARG A 59 -9.13 7.01 8.16
N HIS A 60 -9.70 5.85 8.12
CA HIS A 60 -11.13 5.76 8.10
C HIS A 60 -11.68 6.22 9.44
N GLY A 61 -11.09 5.82 10.52
CA GLY A 61 -11.56 6.18 11.85
C GLY A 61 -11.48 7.66 12.08
N SER A 62 -10.36 8.27 11.71
CA SER A 62 -10.19 9.66 11.97
C SER A 62 -11.02 10.50 11.01
N GLY A 63 -11.27 9.97 9.85
CA GLY A 63 -12.02 10.73 8.92
C GLY A 63 -13.48 10.80 9.17
N ARG A 64 -13.99 9.91 9.97
CA ARG A 64 -15.30 9.92 10.07
C ARG A 64 -15.83 10.52 11.12
N THR A 65 -15.51 11.21 11.60
CA THR A 65 -15.97 11.72 12.63
C THR A 65 -17.03 12.33 12.40
N PRO A 66 -17.87 12.12 12.65
CA PRO A 66 -19.01 12.71 12.31
C PRO A 66 -19.37 13.67 13.10
#